data_4101fa523d0deb296e0f1d02d848a275
#
_entry.id   4101fa523d0deb296e0f1d02d848a275
#
_cell.length_a   1.000
_cell.length_b   1.000
_cell.length_c   1.000
_cell.angle_alpha   90.00
_cell.angle_beta   90.00
_cell.angle_gamma   90.00
#
_symmetry.space_group_name_H-M   'P 1'
#
loop_
_entity.id
_entity.type
_entity.pdbx_description
1 polymer ?
#
loop_
_entity_poly.entity_id
_entity_poly.type
_entity_poly.pdbx_seq_one_letter_code
_entity_poly.pdbx_strand_id
1 'polypeptide(L)'
;MILYCDINASNIIPASHRINSYIHFIKNKNVAIISNQTSVIQNTHLVDTLIQLNIKIKKVFAPEHGFRGEKDAGEIINDNFDKKTGLPIISLYGKNKKPTKFQLKNIDVILFD
;
A
#
# COMPACT_ATOMS: atom_id res chain seq x y z
N MET A 1 -46.46 -9.03 -15.39
CA MET A 1 -45.46 -9.98 -14.93
C MET A 1 -44.14 -9.24 -14.80
N ILE A 2 -43.70 -8.95 -13.58
CA ILE A 2 -42.43 -8.26 -13.33
C ILE A 2 -41.38 -9.35 -13.15
N LEU A 3 -40.45 -9.46 -14.11
CA LEU A 3 -39.29 -10.33 -13.98
C LEU A 3 -38.28 -9.63 -13.06
N TYR A 4 -38.16 -10.13 -11.82
CA TYR A 4 -37.04 -9.80 -10.96
C TYR A 4 -35.81 -10.54 -11.48
N CYS A 5 -34.87 -9.81 -12.03
CA CYS A 5 -33.54 -10.34 -12.30
C CYS A 5 -32.77 -10.26 -10.99
N ASP A 6 -32.58 -11.40 -10.30
CA ASP A 6 -31.66 -11.48 -9.18
C ASP A 6 -30.24 -11.25 -9.69
N ILE A 7 -29.78 -10.02 -9.61
CA ILE A 7 -28.37 -9.70 -9.82
C ILE A 7 -27.63 -10.20 -8.57
N ASN A 8 -27.15 -11.43 -8.61
CA ASN A 8 -26.14 -11.90 -7.67
C ASN A 8 -24.88 -11.07 -7.93
N ALA A 9 -24.74 -9.96 -7.21
CA ALA A 9 -23.48 -9.24 -7.15
C ALA A 9 -22.46 -10.20 -6.52
N SER A 10 -21.62 -10.80 -7.37
CA SER A 10 -20.49 -11.58 -6.89
C SER A 10 -19.68 -10.68 -5.94
N ASN A 11 -19.39 -11.16 -4.72
CA ASN A 11 -18.57 -10.41 -3.77
C ASN A 11 -17.22 -10.08 -4.42
N ILE A 12 -17.04 -8.82 -4.79
CA ILE A 12 -15.76 -8.33 -5.32
C ILE A 12 -14.77 -8.33 -4.17
N ILE A 13 -13.74 -9.18 -4.28
CA ILE A 13 -12.64 -9.23 -3.32
C ILE A 13 -11.50 -8.39 -3.86
N PRO A 14 -11.11 -7.29 -3.19
CA PRO A 14 -9.95 -6.49 -3.60
C PRO A 14 -8.68 -7.33 -3.75
N ALA A 15 -7.78 -6.93 -4.65
CA ALA A 15 -6.56 -7.69 -4.91
C ALA A 15 -5.69 -7.82 -3.66
N SER A 16 -5.58 -6.77 -2.85
CA SER A 16 -4.83 -6.76 -1.59
C SER A 16 -5.31 -7.83 -0.59
N HIS A 17 -6.60 -8.17 -0.59
CA HIS A 17 -7.17 -9.22 0.27
C HIS A 17 -6.81 -10.65 -0.18
N ARG A 18 -6.34 -10.82 -1.41
CA ARG A 18 -5.97 -12.14 -1.96
C ARG A 18 -4.50 -12.47 -1.67
N ILE A 19 -4.06 -12.33 -0.43
CA ILE A 19 -2.66 -12.47 -0.03
C ILE A 19 -2.04 -13.77 -0.56
N ASN A 20 -2.73 -14.87 -0.46
CA ASN A 20 -2.23 -16.18 -0.92
C ASN A 20 -1.88 -16.23 -2.42
N SER A 21 -2.50 -15.38 -3.23
CA SER A 21 -2.24 -15.34 -4.68
C SER A 21 -0.97 -14.57 -5.04
N TYR A 22 -0.45 -13.70 -4.17
CA TYR A 22 0.72 -12.89 -4.49
C TYR A 22 1.87 -12.96 -3.47
N ILE A 23 1.65 -13.52 -2.26
CA ILE A 23 2.68 -13.52 -1.22
C ILE A 23 3.99 -14.20 -1.65
N HIS A 24 3.90 -15.22 -2.50
CA HIS A 24 5.06 -15.94 -3.01
C HIS A 24 5.95 -15.09 -3.92
N PHE A 25 5.42 -14.04 -4.55
CA PHE A 25 6.21 -13.10 -5.37
C PHE A 25 7.03 -12.12 -4.52
N ILE A 26 6.62 -11.87 -3.28
CA ILE A 26 7.24 -10.87 -2.39
C ILE A 26 7.99 -11.49 -1.21
N LYS A 27 7.80 -12.79 -0.95
CA LYS A 27 8.51 -13.51 0.09
C LYS A 27 10.02 -13.56 -0.20
N ASN A 28 10.84 -13.32 0.84
CA ASN A 28 12.30 -13.26 0.75
C ASN A 28 12.85 -12.14 -0.17
N LYS A 29 12.04 -11.14 -0.49
CA LYS A 29 12.41 -9.97 -1.28
C LYS A 29 12.47 -8.72 -0.41
N ASN A 30 13.26 -7.73 -0.81
CA ASN A 30 13.17 -6.38 -0.27
C ASN A 30 12.03 -5.65 -0.97
N VAL A 31 10.95 -5.42 -0.26
CA VAL A 31 9.71 -4.88 -0.81
C VAL A 31 9.59 -3.39 -0.49
N ALA A 32 9.21 -2.59 -1.47
CA ALA A 32 8.65 -1.28 -1.25
C ALA A 32 7.14 -1.32 -1.54
N ILE A 33 6.36 -0.50 -0.86
CA ILE A 33 4.92 -0.43 -1.06
C ILE A 33 4.54 0.99 -1.45
N ILE A 34 3.72 1.13 -2.50
CA ILE A 34 3.04 2.37 -2.84
C ILE A 34 1.62 2.22 -2.32
N SER A 35 1.26 2.97 -1.29
CA SER A 35 -0.06 2.86 -0.65
C SER A 35 -0.43 4.13 0.12
N ASN A 36 -1.71 4.27 0.40
CA ASN A 36 -2.27 5.33 1.23
C ASN A 36 -3.15 4.73 2.35
N GLN A 37 -3.92 5.57 3.03
CA GLN A 37 -4.78 5.18 4.14
C GLN A 37 -5.89 4.18 3.77
N THR A 38 -6.25 4.07 2.49
CA THR A 38 -7.30 3.15 2.04
C THR A 38 -6.80 1.73 1.77
N SER A 39 -5.48 1.53 1.78
CA SER A 39 -4.84 0.22 1.62
C SER A 39 -5.03 -0.62 2.88
N VAL A 40 -6.23 -1.16 3.07
CA VAL A 40 -6.60 -1.93 4.26
C VAL A 40 -7.12 -3.33 3.89
N ILE A 41 -6.79 -4.30 4.72
CA ILE A 41 -7.35 -5.64 4.68
C ILE A 41 -8.19 -5.80 5.96
N GLN A 42 -9.51 -5.90 5.80
CA GLN A 42 -10.44 -5.79 6.91
C GLN A 42 -10.24 -4.47 7.68
N ASN A 43 -9.71 -4.51 8.90
CA ASN A 43 -9.46 -3.35 9.76
C ASN A 43 -7.96 -3.05 9.95
N THR A 44 -7.09 -3.71 9.19
CA THR A 44 -5.63 -3.59 9.35
C THR A 44 -5.02 -3.05 8.07
N HIS A 45 -4.13 -2.06 8.20
CA HIS A 45 -3.42 -1.53 7.03
C HIS A 45 -2.59 -2.63 6.37
N LEU A 46 -2.56 -2.66 5.03
CA LEU A 46 -1.84 -3.67 4.24
C LEU A 46 -0.39 -3.86 4.68
N VAL A 47 0.33 -2.75 4.92
CA VAL A 47 1.72 -2.78 5.39
C VAL A 47 1.84 -3.54 6.72
N ASP A 48 0.96 -3.27 7.67
CA ASP A 48 0.97 -3.94 8.98
C ASP A 48 0.70 -5.44 8.82
N THR A 49 -0.27 -5.79 7.98
CA THR A 49 -0.58 -7.20 7.68
C THR A 49 0.63 -7.92 7.06
N LEU A 50 1.30 -7.30 6.09
CA LEU A 50 2.46 -7.91 5.44
C LEU A 50 3.66 -8.04 6.38
N ILE A 51 3.88 -7.08 7.29
CA ILE A 51 4.91 -7.20 8.33
C ILE A 51 4.61 -8.38 9.26
N GLN A 52 3.35 -8.55 9.70
CA GLN A 52 2.93 -9.70 10.51
C GLN A 52 3.18 -11.05 9.80
N LEU A 53 3.12 -11.06 8.47
CA LEU A 53 3.44 -12.22 7.63
C LEU A 53 4.95 -12.36 7.33
N ASN A 54 5.80 -11.62 8.04
CA ASN A 54 7.26 -11.63 7.89
C ASN A 54 7.74 -11.21 6.49
N ILE A 55 6.99 -10.36 5.80
CA ILE A 55 7.44 -9.74 4.54
C ILE A 55 8.39 -8.59 4.89
N LYS A 56 9.56 -8.58 4.24
CA LYS A 56 10.61 -7.59 4.46
C LYS A 56 10.32 -6.30 3.72
N ILE A 57 9.51 -5.44 4.35
CA ILE A 57 9.22 -4.11 3.81
C ILE A 57 10.35 -3.17 4.17
N LYS A 58 10.89 -2.47 3.18
CA LYS A 58 12.03 -1.55 3.32
C LYS A 58 11.60 -0.10 3.42
N LYS A 59 10.53 0.29 2.74
CA LYS A 59 10.00 1.65 2.71
C LYS A 59 8.59 1.69 2.13
N VAL A 60 7.93 2.80 2.39
CA VAL A 60 6.62 3.11 1.82
C VAL A 60 6.75 4.37 0.97
N PHE A 61 6.17 4.34 -0.22
CA PHE A 61 5.96 5.51 -1.05
C PHE A 61 4.52 5.96 -0.85
N ALA A 62 4.33 7.17 -0.34
CA ALA A 62 3.01 7.72 -0.05
C ALA A 62 2.59 8.69 -1.17
N PRO A 63 1.54 8.37 -1.93
CA PRO A 63 0.91 9.31 -2.84
C PRO A 63 0.13 10.38 -2.05
N GLU A 64 -0.81 11.03 -2.67
CA GLU A 64 -1.68 12.03 -2.06
C GLU A 64 -2.34 11.53 -0.76
N HIS A 65 -2.64 12.42 0.17
CA HIS A 65 -3.23 12.20 1.51
C HIS A 65 -2.35 11.48 2.54
N GLY A 66 -1.11 11.18 2.19
CA GLY A 66 -0.19 10.49 3.10
C GLY A 66 -0.47 9.00 3.27
N PHE A 67 0.39 8.36 4.06
CA PHE A 67 0.38 6.91 4.22
C PHE A 67 -0.75 6.41 5.13
N ARG A 68 -1.04 7.13 6.22
CA ARG A 68 -2.09 6.73 7.19
C ARG A 68 -3.26 7.71 7.30
N GLY A 69 -3.41 8.61 6.32
CA GLY A 69 -4.50 9.59 6.34
C GLY A 69 -4.34 10.71 7.36
N GLU A 70 -3.11 10.99 7.78
CA GLU A 70 -2.81 12.04 8.76
C GLU A 70 -2.78 13.46 8.15
N LYS A 71 -3.00 13.55 6.83
CA LYS A 71 -2.89 14.79 6.06
C LYS A 71 -4.16 15.09 5.29
N ASP A 72 -4.54 16.36 5.29
CA ASP A 72 -5.67 16.84 4.49
C ASP A 72 -5.34 16.86 2.99
N ALA A 73 -6.38 16.90 2.15
CA ALA A 73 -6.21 17.00 0.71
C ALA A 73 -5.41 18.26 0.34
N GLY A 74 -4.32 18.07 -0.41
CA GLY A 74 -3.44 19.16 -0.85
C GLY A 74 -2.37 19.57 0.16
N GLU A 75 -2.32 19.00 1.36
CA GLU A 75 -1.25 19.25 2.32
C GLU A 75 0.07 18.59 1.85
N ILE A 76 1.18 19.31 2.01
CA ILE A 76 2.50 18.80 1.62
C ILE A 76 2.89 17.65 2.54
N ILE A 77 3.11 16.49 1.95
CA ILE A 77 3.62 15.30 2.63
C ILE A 77 5.15 15.33 2.49
N ASN A 78 5.83 15.53 3.62
CA ASN A 78 7.28 15.43 3.67
C ASN A 78 7.72 13.99 3.91
N ASP A 79 8.93 13.65 3.48
CA ASP A 79 9.55 12.38 3.82
C ASP A 79 9.67 12.26 5.35
N ASN A 80 9.24 11.12 5.89
CA ASN A 80 9.18 10.90 7.32
C ASN A 80 9.30 9.40 7.64
N PHE A 81 9.12 9.05 8.90
CA PHE A 81 9.05 7.68 9.37
C PHE A 81 7.65 7.37 9.89
N ASP A 82 7.14 6.21 9.55
CA ASP A 82 5.90 5.72 10.14
C ASP A 82 6.10 5.43 11.64
N LYS A 83 5.35 6.12 12.48
CA LYS A 83 5.47 6.01 13.94
C LYS A 83 5.18 4.59 14.46
N LYS A 84 4.34 3.85 13.75
CA LYS A 84 3.95 2.50 14.16
C LYS A 84 4.98 1.45 13.81
N THR A 85 5.57 1.54 12.63
CA THR A 85 6.48 0.50 12.10
C THR A 85 7.93 0.93 12.02
N GLY A 86 8.22 2.23 12.12
CA GLY A 86 9.54 2.80 11.91
C GLY A 86 9.99 2.81 10.45
N LEU A 87 9.13 2.44 9.50
CA LEU A 87 9.48 2.42 8.09
C LEU A 87 9.65 3.83 7.54
N PRO A 88 10.64 4.06 6.66
CA PRO A 88 10.76 5.30 5.93
C PRO A 88 9.53 5.51 5.03
N ILE A 89 8.94 6.69 5.12
CA ILE A 89 7.86 7.16 4.23
C ILE A 89 8.45 8.18 3.27
N ILE A 90 8.32 7.94 1.98
CA ILE A 90 8.77 8.82 0.92
C ILE A 90 7.54 9.38 0.20
N SER A 91 7.42 10.70 0.18
CA SER A 91 6.31 11.36 -0.51
C SER A 91 6.45 11.28 -2.02
N LEU A 92 5.38 10.88 -2.69
CA LEU A 92 5.22 10.98 -4.15
C LEU A 92 4.24 12.11 -4.54
N TYR A 93 4.01 13.04 -3.64
CA TYR A 93 3.13 14.19 -3.87
C TYR A 93 3.94 15.47 -4.14
N GLY A 94 3.40 16.37 -4.95
CA GLY A 94 4.05 17.63 -5.29
C GLY A 94 5.09 17.49 -6.40
N LYS A 95 6.34 17.86 -6.16
CA LYS A 95 7.40 17.88 -7.18
C LYS A 95 7.87 16.47 -7.61
N ASN A 96 7.86 15.52 -6.70
CA ASN A 96 8.41 14.17 -6.90
C ASN A 96 7.27 13.15 -7.07
N LYS A 97 6.68 13.09 -8.25
CA LYS A 97 5.54 12.19 -8.55
C LYS A 97 5.93 10.73 -8.83
N LYS A 98 7.22 10.42 -8.80
CA LYS A 98 7.74 9.06 -9.01
C LYS A 98 9.00 8.83 -8.18
N PRO A 99 9.27 7.58 -7.76
CA PRO A 99 10.50 7.25 -7.07
C PRO A 99 11.74 7.53 -7.92
N THR A 100 12.78 8.05 -7.31
CA THR A 100 14.09 8.21 -7.96
C THR A 100 14.86 6.89 -7.97
N LYS A 101 15.88 6.77 -8.84
CA LYS A 101 16.78 5.61 -8.86
C LYS A 101 17.44 5.35 -7.50
N PHE A 102 17.81 6.42 -6.79
CA PHE A 102 18.40 6.31 -5.46
C PHE A 102 17.40 5.73 -4.45
N GLN A 103 16.14 6.17 -4.48
CA GLN A 103 15.09 5.66 -3.60
C GLN A 103 14.72 4.20 -3.89
N LEU A 104 14.96 3.73 -5.12
CA LEU A 104 14.74 2.33 -5.53
C LEU A 104 15.93 1.41 -5.25
N LYS A 105 17.06 1.93 -4.79
CA LYS A 105 18.23 1.10 -4.49
C LYS A 105 17.89 0.06 -3.42
N ASN A 106 18.33 -1.18 -3.66
CA ASN A 106 18.09 -2.34 -2.79
C ASN A 106 16.60 -2.70 -2.61
N ILE A 107 15.76 -2.37 -3.59
CA ILE A 107 14.37 -2.82 -3.68
C ILE A 107 14.28 -3.87 -4.81
N ASP A 108 13.74 -5.03 -4.49
CA ASP A 108 13.55 -6.12 -5.44
C ASP A 108 12.16 -6.08 -6.08
N VAL A 109 11.15 -5.65 -5.32
CA VAL A 109 9.75 -5.63 -5.73
C VAL A 109 9.05 -4.38 -5.20
N ILE A 110 8.21 -3.78 -6.04
CA ILE A 110 7.27 -2.74 -5.63
C ILE A 110 5.86 -3.32 -5.69
N LEU A 111 5.15 -3.27 -4.58
CA LEU A 111 3.73 -3.57 -4.50
C LEU A 111 2.96 -2.25 -4.55
N PHE A 112 2.01 -2.16 -5.46
CA PHE A 112 1.13 -1.01 -5.60
C PHE A 112 -0.30 -1.41 -5.21
N ASP A 113 -0.93 -0.65 -4.28
CA ASP A 113 -2.32 -0.86 -3.85
C ASP A 113 -3.09 0.47 -3.77
#